data_09eb2a92750f38c9537dcee6e1195b93
#
_entry.id   09eb2a92750f38c9537dcee6e1195b93
#
_cell.length_a   1.000
_cell.length_b   1.000
_cell.length_c   1.000
_cell.angle_alpha   90.00
_cell.angle_beta   90.00
_cell.angle_gamma   90.00
#
_symmetry.space_group_name_H-M   'P 1'
#
loop_
_entity.id
_entity.type
_entity.pdbx_description
1 polymer ?
#
loop_
_entity_poly.entity_id
_entity_poly.type
_entity_poly.pdbx_seq_one_letter_code
_entity_poly.pdbx_strand_id
1 'polypeptide(L)'
;MYDIAIIGAGPAGASAALFTAKAGKKTLVLDSDQSVTKRAWIENHYGAPKISGPDLVAVGKKQAEDFGAEIVAAKAVKLTAQDGSVTIETEGGESYQAAHVIVATGMFADLAEASGIATKPGTEPRIKTIADCAPDGKTNLSNVWAAGTIAGVSMHTIITAGDGAKVAINVISAINGERYVDHDVLKS
;
A
#
# COMPACT_ATOMS: atom_id res chain seq x y z
N MET A 1 10.71 -15.60 -0.83
CA MET A 1 10.84 -14.13 -0.91
C MET A 1 9.80 -13.62 -1.90
N TYR A 2 9.12 -12.52 -1.60
CA TYR A 2 8.17 -11.83 -2.48
C TYR A 2 8.90 -10.78 -3.32
N ASP A 3 8.33 -10.40 -4.46
CA ASP A 3 8.83 -9.24 -5.22
C ASP A 3 8.44 -7.95 -4.52
N ILE A 4 7.18 -7.89 -4.05
CA ILE A 4 6.62 -6.73 -3.37
C ILE A 4 5.78 -7.17 -2.18
N ALA A 5 6.01 -6.56 -1.02
CA ALA A 5 5.10 -6.66 0.12
C ALA A 5 4.42 -5.30 0.35
N ILE A 6 3.15 -5.35 0.71
CA ILE A 6 2.31 -4.17 0.97
C ILE A 6 1.80 -4.24 2.40
N ILE A 7 1.98 -3.19 3.17
CA ILE A 7 1.58 -3.15 4.57
C ILE A 7 0.30 -2.33 4.72
N GLY A 8 -0.80 -3.04 4.91
CA GLY A 8 -2.16 -2.49 5.00
C GLY A 8 -2.98 -2.77 3.74
N ALA A 9 -4.25 -3.16 3.92
CA ALA A 9 -5.20 -3.47 2.86
C ALA A 9 -6.38 -2.48 2.77
N GLY A 10 -6.17 -1.23 3.21
CA GLY A 10 -7.08 -0.13 2.92
C GLY A 10 -7.05 0.25 1.42
N PRO A 11 -7.77 1.32 1.01
CA PRO A 11 -7.87 1.68 -0.41
C PRO A 11 -6.52 1.84 -1.12
N ALA A 12 -5.51 2.43 -0.47
CA ALA A 12 -4.17 2.57 -1.04
C ALA A 12 -3.49 1.21 -1.21
N GLY A 13 -3.47 0.38 -0.15
CA GLY A 13 -2.78 -0.91 -0.19
C GLY A 13 -3.46 -1.92 -1.11
N ALA A 14 -4.79 -2.02 -1.08
CA ALA A 14 -5.52 -2.91 -1.97
C ALA A 14 -5.35 -2.52 -3.45
N SER A 15 -5.39 -1.21 -3.75
CA SER A 15 -5.12 -0.71 -5.10
C SER A 15 -3.67 -1.00 -5.53
N ALA A 16 -2.70 -0.78 -4.65
CA ALA A 16 -1.31 -1.15 -4.95
C ALA A 16 -1.16 -2.66 -5.21
N ALA A 17 -1.81 -3.50 -4.39
CA ALA A 17 -1.76 -4.95 -4.55
C ALA A 17 -2.39 -5.42 -5.86
N LEU A 18 -3.52 -4.82 -6.26
CA LEU A 18 -4.15 -5.09 -7.54
C LEU A 18 -3.16 -4.86 -8.70
N PHE A 19 -2.51 -3.69 -8.73
CA PHE A 19 -1.56 -3.36 -9.81
C PHE A 19 -0.32 -4.25 -9.79
N THR A 20 0.25 -4.51 -8.64
CA THR A 20 1.47 -5.34 -8.55
C THR A 20 1.20 -6.80 -8.91
N ALA A 21 0.11 -7.37 -8.44
CA ALA A 21 -0.28 -8.74 -8.78
C ALA A 21 -0.66 -8.87 -10.27
N LYS A 22 -1.44 -7.92 -10.82
CA LYS A 22 -1.79 -7.90 -12.24
C LYS A 22 -0.56 -7.78 -13.15
N ALA A 23 0.47 -7.08 -12.71
CA ALA A 23 1.77 -7.02 -13.39
C ALA A 23 2.61 -8.31 -13.25
N GLY A 24 2.06 -9.37 -12.69
CA GLY A 24 2.73 -10.65 -12.50
C GLY A 24 3.80 -10.66 -11.41
N LYS A 25 3.80 -9.69 -10.51
CA LYS A 25 4.74 -9.67 -9.38
C LYS A 25 4.19 -10.54 -8.23
N LYS A 26 5.06 -11.33 -7.62
CA LYS A 26 4.71 -12.10 -6.42
C LYS A 26 4.44 -11.13 -5.28
N THR A 27 3.15 -10.87 -5.02
CA THR A 27 2.67 -9.83 -4.11
C THR A 27 2.15 -10.41 -2.80
N LEU A 28 2.66 -9.90 -1.67
CA LEU A 28 2.15 -10.15 -0.32
C LEU A 28 1.46 -8.89 0.20
N VAL A 29 0.33 -9.05 0.86
CA VAL A 29 -0.31 -8.00 1.64
C VAL A 29 -0.41 -8.44 3.10
N LEU A 30 0.13 -7.66 4.02
CA LEU A 30 -0.06 -7.85 5.46
C LEU A 30 -1.16 -6.91 5.93
N ASP A 31 -2.30 -7.48 6.33
CA ASP A 31 -3.49 -6.73 6.73
C ASP A 31 -3.76 -6.89 8.23
N SER A 32 -3.61 -5.82 8.99
CA SER A 32 -3.97 -5.78 10.41
C SER A 32 -5.47 -5.57 10.66
N ASP A 33 -6.26 -5.45 9.59
CA ASP A 33 -7.70 -5.18 9.62
C ASP A 33 -8.12 -3.85 10.28
N GLN A 34 -7.21 -2.90 10.43
CA GLN A 34 -7.42 -1.62 11.13
C GLN A 34 -7.75 -0.44 10.21
N SER A 35 -8.13 -0.69 8.96
CA SER A 35 -8.46 0.39 8.03
C SER A 35 -9.61 1.27 8.55
N VAL A 36 -9.34 2.57 8.71
CA VAL A 36 -10.36 3.55 9.13
C VAL A 36 -11.47 3.70 8.09
N THR A 37 -11.24 3.34 6.84
CA THR A 37 -12.23 3.29 5.77
C THR A 37 -13.45 2.44 6.17
N LYS A 38 -13.27 1.41 6.98
CA LYS A 38 -14.36 0.54 7.46
C LYS A 38 -15.45 1.28 8.28
N ARG A 39 -15.18 2.51 8.72
CA ARG A 39 -16.13 3.36 9.45
C ARG A 39 -16.87 4.35 8.56
N ALA A 40 -16.60 4.35 7.26
CA ALA A 40 -17.12 5.32 6.32
C ALA A 40 -18.38 4.82 5.59
N TRP A 41 -19.28 5.74 5.27
CA TRP A 41 -20.25 5.62 4.20
C TRP A 41 -19.77 6.47 3.03
N ILE A 42 -19.65 5.90 1.84
CA ILE A 42 -18.93 6.49 0.72
C ILE A 42 -19.88 6.74 -0.45
N GLU A 43 -19.97 8.00 -0.87
CA GLU A 43 -20.80 8.46 -1.99
C GLU A 43 -19.99 9.26 -3.03
N ASN A 44 -18.68 9.40 -2.80
CA ASN A 44 -17.78 10.24 -3.58
C ASN A 44 -16.58 9.47 -4.16
N HIS A 45 -16.70 8.16 -4.31
CA HIS A 45 -15.70 7.33 -4.96
C HIS A 45 -16.12 7.09 -6.42
N TYR A 46 -15.42 7.71 -7.36
CA TYR A 46 -15.71 7.53 -8.79
C TYR A 46 -15.71 6.03 -9.15
N GLY A 47 -16.77 5.58 -9.81
CA GLY A 47 -16.96 4.18 -10.18
C GLY A 47 -17.71 3.33 -9.15
N ALA A 48 -17.96 3.85 -7.93
CA ALA A 48 -18.78 3.20 -6.91
C ALA A 48 -19.89 4.16 -6.46
N PRO A 49 -21.17 3.97 -6.87
CA PRO A 49 -22.23 4.95 -6.65
C PRO A 49 -22.52 5.21 -5.16
N LYS A 50 -22.71 4.16 -4.39
CA LYS A 50 -22.85 4.19 -2.92
C LYS A 50 -22.33 2.89 -2.38
N ILE A 51 -21.42 2.96 -1.42
CA ILE A 51 -20.80 1.75 -0.87
C ILE A 51 -20.41 1.97 0.58
N SER A 52 -20.59 0.95 1.41
CA SER A 52 -20.03 0.97 2.76
C SER A 52 -18.51 0.83 2.73
N GLY A 53 -17.83 1.40 3.71
CA GLY A 53 -16.37 1.25 3.82
C GLY A 53 -15.91 -0.20 3.92
N PRO A 54 -16.58 -1.06 4.72
CA PRO A 54 -16.28 -2.49 4.74
C PRO A 54 -16.40 -3.16 3.37
N ASP A 55 -17.45 -2.86 2.61
CA ASP A 55 -17.66 -3.43 1.28
C ASP A 55 -16.60 -2.94 0.28
N LEU A 56 -16.25 -1.64 0.32
CA LEU A 56 -15.18 -1.13 -0.56
C LEU A 56 -13.84 -1.80 -0.28
N VAL A 57 -13.50 -2.00 1.00
CA VAL A 57 -12.27 -2.72 1.39
C VAL A 57 -12.32 -4.17 0.94
N ALA A 58 -13.47 -4.85 1.11
CA ALA A 58 -13.64 -6.23 0.67
C ALA A 58 -13.51 -6.37 -0.86
N VAL A 59 -14.12 -5.46 -1.62
CA VAL A 59 -14.00 -5.44 -3.10
C VAL A 59 -12.55 -5.26 -3.52
N GLY A 60 -11.84 -4.29 -2.93
CA GLY A 60 -10.43 -4.04 -3.28
C GLY A 60 -9.52 -5.23 -2.97
N LYS A 61 -9.71 -5.87 -1.83
CA LYS A 61 -8.98 -7.11 -1.46
C LYS A 61 -9.26 -8.23 -2.44
N LYS A 62 -10.54 -8.48 -2.74
CA LYS A 62 -10.95 -9.50 -3.71
C LYS A 62 -10.35 -9.28 -5.09
N GLN A 63 -10.34 -8.04 -5.58
CA GLN A 63 -9.71 -7.71 -6.87
C GLN A 63 -8.22 -8.04 -6.89
N ALA A 64 -7.49 -7.75 -5.80
CA ALA A 64 -6.07 -8.07 -5.70
C ALA A 64 -5.83 -9.59 -5.66
N GLU A 65 -6.64 -10.33 -4.89
CA GLU A 65 -6.60 -11.81 -4.81
C GLU A 65 -6.89 -12.46 -6.17
N ASP A 66 -7.83 -11.93 -6.95
CA ASP A 66 -8.18 -12.45 -8.28
C ASP A 66 -7.00 -12.39 -9.27
N PHE A 67 -6.03 -11.50 -9.05
CA PHE A 67 -4.77 -11.46 -9.78
C PHE A 67 -3.61 -12.18 -9.08
N GLY A 68 -3.87 -12.84 -7.95
CA GLY A 68 -2.90 -13.68 -7.26
C GLY A 68 -2.12 -13.00 -6.14
N ALA A 69 -2.58 -11.86 -5.63
CA ALA A 69 -2.03 -11.31 -4.40
C ALA A 69 -2.34 -12.24 -3.21
N GLU A 70 -1.36 -12.53 -2.39
CA GLU A 70 -1.53 -13.25 -1.13
C GLU A 70 -1.83 -12.24 -0.01
N ILE A 71 -2.99 -12.37 0.64
CA ILE A 71 -3.37 -11.50 1.75
C ILE A 71 -3.30 -12.29 3.05
N VAL A 72 -2.45 -11.84 3.97
CA VAL A 72 -2.24 -12.47 5.27
C VAL A 72 -2.72 -11.54 6.38
N ALA A 73 -3.53 -12.06 7.28
CA ALA A 73 -3.98 -11.35 8.48
C ALA A 73 -2.82 -11.25 9.47
N ALA A 74 -2.06 -10.17 9.41
CA ALA A 74 -0.92 -9.92 10.28
C ALA A 74 -0.65 -8.41 10.41
N LYS A 75 -0.13 -8.00 11.56
CA LYS A 75 0.31 -6.63 11.80
C LYS A 75 1.82 -6.55 11.73
N ALA A 76 2.34 -5.88 10.72
CA ALA A 76 3.76 -5.55 10.63
C ALA A 76 4.13 -4.53 11.71
N VAL A 77 5.24 -4.76 12.41
CA VAL A 77 5.72 -3.90 13.50
C VAL A 77 7.10 -3.32 13.25
N LYS A 78 7.88 -3.91 12.34
CA LYS A 78 9.20 -3.40 11.98
C LYS A 78 9.60 -3.80 10.56
N LEU A 79 10.29 -2.91 9.89
CA LEU A 79 10.96 -3.15 8.61
C LEU A 79 12.47 -2.99 8.81
N THR A 80 13.24 -3.89 8.24
CA THR A 80 14.70 -3.80 8.18
C THR A 80 15.14 -3.90 6.74
N ALA A 81 15.54 -2.76 6.15
CA ALA A 81 16.07 -2.72 4.79
C ALA A 81 17.54 -3.15 4.79
N GLN A 82 17.88 -4.10 3.96
CA GLN A 82 19.25 -4.57 3.71
C GLN A 82 19.47 -4.71 2.20
N ASP A 83 20.70 -4.91 1.77
CA ASP A 83 21.08 -4.95 0.35
C ASP A 83 20.13 -5.79 -0.51
N GLY A 84 19.27 -5.10 -1.28
CA GLY A 84 18.32 -5.69 -2.23
C GLY A 84 17.09 -6.38 -1.63
N SER A 85 16.88 -6.32 -0.32
CA SER A 85 15.70 -6.90 0.33
C SER A 85 15.25 -6.13 1.57
N VAL A 86 14.00 -6.35 1.97
CA VAL A 86 13.43 -5.82 3.21
C VAL A 86 12.85 -6.98 4.00
N THR A 87 13.28 -7.11 5.25
CA THR A 87 12.69 -8.04 6.22
C THR A 87 11.55 -7.32 6.95
N ILE A 88 10.40 -8.00 7.04
CA ILE A 88 9.18 -7.49 7.70
C ILE A 88 8.91 -8.38 8.89
N GLU A 89 8.93 -7.81 10.10
CA GLU A 89 8.59 -8.50 11.35
C GLU A 89 7.13 -8.20 11.71
N THR A 90 6.40 -9.21 12.20
CA THR A 90 5.01 -9.07 12.62
C THR A 90 4.87 -9.12 14.14
N GLU A 91 3.75 -8.60 14.65
CA GLU A 91 3.40 -8.66 16.07
C GLU A 91 3.26 -10.11 16.58
N GLY A 92 2.88 -11.04 15.70
CA GLY A 92 2.78 -12.48 15.98
C GLY A 92 4.13 -13.21 16.04
N GLY A 93 5.22 -12.55 15.66
CA GLY A 93 6.57 -13.12 15.63
C GLY A 93 6.96 -13.76 14.31
N GLU A 94 6.08 -13.77 13.31
CA GLU A 94 6.43 -14.21 11.96
C GLU A 94 7.32 -13.16 11.26
N SER A 95 8.10 -13.63 10.29
CA SER A 95 8.95 -12.79 9.47
C SER A 95 8.77 -13.10 8.00
N TYR A 96 8.69 -12.05 7.19
CA TYR A 96 8.56 -12.12 5.74
C TYR A 96 9.71 -11.37 5.07
N GLN A 97 10.02 -11.73 3.82
CA GLN A 97 11.02 -11.04 3.02
C GLN A 97 10.46 -10.64 1.65
N ALA A 98 10.74 -9.41 1.24
CA ALA A 98 10.38 -8.89 -0.06
C ALA A 98 11.52 -8.05 -0.66
N ALA A 99 11.60 -7.99 -1.98
CA ALA A 99 12.55 -7.11 -2.65
C ALA A 99 12.17 -5.62 -2.47
N HIS A 100 10.87 -5.32 -2.46
CA HIS A 100 10.34 -3.97 -2.21
C HIS A 100 9.17 -4.02 -1.22
N VAL A 101 9.00 -2.94 -0.45
CA VAL A 101 7.87 -2.78 0.48
C VAL A 101 7.14 -1.47 0.19
N ILE A 102 5.80 -1.51 0.15
CA ILE A 102 4.94 -0.33 0.12
C ILE A 102 4.22 -0.22 1.45
N VAL A 103 4.51 0.83 2.21
CA VAL A 103 3.84 1.15 3.47
C VAL A 103 2.54 1.91 3.14
N ALA A 104 1.39 1.30 3.45
CA ALA A 104 0.05 1.83 3.20
C ALA A 104 -0.80 1.79 4.48
N THR A 105 -0.19 2.16 5.61
CA THR A 105 -0.77 2.05 6.97
C THR A 105 -1.82 3.11 7.31
N GLY A 106 -2.22 3.92 6.33
CA GLY A 106 -3.25 4.95 6.51
C GLY A 106 -2.76 6.07 7.43
N MET A 107 -3.46 6.29 8.54
CA MET A 107 -3.14 7.36 9.50
C MET A 107 -2.15 6.92 10.61
N PHE A 108 -1.67 5.69 10.58
CA PHE A 108 -0.80 5.13 11.62
C PHE A 108 0.66 5.18 11.20
N ALA A 109 1.49 5.92 11.94
CA ALA A 109 2.91 6.11 11.66
C ALA A 109 3.83 5.18 12.47
N ASP A 110 3.27 4.39 13.39
CA ASP A 110 4.06 3.56 14.33
C ASP A 110 5.07 2.66 13.61
N LEU A 111 4.67 2.01 12.53
CA LEU A 111 5.57 1.18 11.72
C LEU A 111 6.69 2.01 11.10
N ALA A 112 6.38 3.18 10.57
CA ALA A 112 7.36 4.07 9.93
C ALA A 112 8.40 4.51 10.97
N GLU A 113 7.97 4.95 12.15
CA GLU A 113 8.83 5.39 13.23
C GLU A 113 9.70 4.22 13.76
N ALA A 114 9.09 3.05 14.03
CA ALA A 114 9.82 1.87 14.51
C ALA A 114 10.85 1.34 13.52
N SER A 115 10.67 1.63 12.22
CA SER A 115 11.55 1.17 11.14
C SER A 115 12.61 2.20 10.73
N GLY A 116 12.61 3.40 11.30
CA GLY A 116 13.55 4.47 10.92
C GLY A 116 13.22 5.13 9.58
N ILE A 117 11.97 5.01 9.11
CA ILE A 117 11.47 5.83 8.01
C ILE A 117 11.38 7.28 8.51
N ALA A 118 11.96 8.21 7.76
CA ALA A 118 11.86 9.63 8.09
C ALA A 118 10.40 10.07 8.10
N THR A 119 10.02 10.84 9.12
CA THR A 119 8.65 11.31 9.30
C THR A 119 8.59 12.84 9.42
N LYS A 120 7.43 13.39 9.12
CA LYS A 120 7.13 14.81 9.26
C LYS A 120 5.70 15.03 9.75
N PRO A 121 5.35 16.24 10.25
CA PRO A 121 3.96 16.55 10.60
C PRO A 121 3.00 16.33 9.45
N GLY A 122 1.84 15.75 9.74
CA GLY A 122 0.77 15.59 8.77
C GLY A 122 0.09 16.91 8.42
N THR A 123 -0.45 16.99 7.22
CA THR A 123 -1.16 18.18 6.69
C THR A 123 -2.67 18.04 6.75
N GLU A 124 -3.19 16.82 6.83
CA GLU A 124 -4.62 16.53 6.91
C GLU A 124 -5.15 16.60 8.35
N PRO A 125 -6.40 17.02 8.56
CA PRO A 125 -7.01 17.02 9.89
C PRO A 125 -6.93 15.63 10.56
N ARG A 126 -6.54 15.59 11.83
CA ARG A 126 -6.39 14.36 12.64
C ARG A 126 -5.23 13.44 12.24
N ILE A 127 -4.45 13.78 11.23
CA ILE A 127 -3.23 13.07 10.86
C ILE A 127 -2.06 13.81 11.49
N LYS A 128 -1.44 13.21 12.52
CA LYS A 128 -0.37 13.87 13.27
C LYS A 128 0.97 13.75 12.57
N THR A 129 1.27 12.56 12.06
CA THR A 129 2.57 12.20 11.52
C THR A 129 2.39 11.44 10.21
N ILE A 130 3.21 11.75 9.22
CA ILE A 130 3.27 11.07 7.93
C ILE A 130 4.73 10.71 7.61
N ALA A 131 4.94 9.76 6.72
CA ALA A 131 6.26 9.49 6.16
C ALA A 131 6.74 10.70 5.34
N ASP A 132 7.99 11.07 5.51
CA ASP A 132 8.64 12.02 4.62
C ASP A 132 9.16 11.25 3.39
N CYS A 133 8.38 11.28 2.33
CA CYS A 133 8.67 10.58 1.10
C CYS A 133 8.66 11.52 -0.11
N ALA A 134 9.36 11.11 -1.16
CA ALA A 134 9.38 11.82 -2.43
C ALA A 134 8.02 11.71 -3.15
N PRO A 135 7.74 12.55 -4.17
CA PRO A 135 6.47 12.51 -4.91
C PRO A 135 6.17 11.16 -5.61
N ASP A 136 7.19 10.37 -5.89
CA ASP A 136 7.07 9.02 -6.44
C ASP A 136 6.77 7.94 -5.40
N GLY A 137 6.80 8.29 -4.11
CA GLY A 137 6.54 7.43 -2.97
C GLY A 137 7.80 6.90 -2.27
N LYS A 138 9.01 7.15 -2.79
CA LYS A 138 10.26 6.69 -2.17
C LYS A 138 10.48 7.31 -0.80
N THR A 139 10.86 6.46 0.17
CA THR A 139 11.30 6.91 1.50
C THR A 139 12.82 7.03 1.57
N ASN A 140 13.35 7.38 2.74
CA ASN A 140 14.79 7.38 3.01
C ASN A 140 15.40 5.96 3.10
N LEU A 141 14.57 4.92 3.27
CA LEU A 141 15.03 3.54 3.30
C LEU A 141 15.05 2.96 1.88
N SER A 142 16.13 2.24 1.55
CA SER A 142 16.25 1.54 0.27
C SER A 142 15.11 0.53 0.10
N ASN A 143 14.48 0.54 -1.09
CA ASN A 143 13.40 -0.37 -1.46
C ASN A 143 12.12 -0.28 -0.59
N VAL A 144 11.96 0.79 0.20
CA VAL A 144 10.77 1.06 0.99
C VAL A 144 10.08 2.31 0.46
N TRP A 145 8.79 2.19 0.19
CA TRP A 145 7.93 3.20 -0.40
C TRP A 145 6.75 3.48 0.53
N ALA A 146 6.11 4.62 0.39
CA ALA A 146 4.90 4.97 1.12
C ALA A 146 3.79 5.36 0.15
N ALA A 147 2.54 4.99 0.47
CA ALA A 147 1.37 5.30 -0.35
C ALA A 147 0.13 5.62 0.51
N GLY A 148 -0.73 6.48 0.01
CA GLY A 148 -1.96 6.87 0.66
C GLY A 148 -1.74 7.90 1.77
N THR A 149 -2.58 7.88 2.80
CA THR A 149 -2.57 8.89 3.85
C THR A 149 -1.25 8.95 4.60
N ILE A 150 -0.57 7.83 4.79
CA ILE A 150 0.78 7.82 5.41
C ILE A 150 1.82 8.57 4.56
N ALA A 151 1.61 8.67 3.25
CA ALA A 151 2.44 9.46 2.34
C ALA A 151 1.99 10.93 2.22
N GLY A 152 1.00 11.35 3.01
CA GLY A 152 0.53 12.74 3.08
C GLY A 152 -0.53 13.12 2.06
N VAL A 153 -1.12 12.17 1.32
CA VAL A 153 -2.26 12.48 0.44
C VAL A 153 -3.56 12.50 1.24
N SER A 154 -4.55 13.21 0.71
CA SER A 154 -5.86 13.33 1.35
C SER A 154 -6.51 11.97 1.60
N MET A 155 -7.20 11.85 2.75
CA MET A 155 -7.80 10.61 3.23
C MET A 155 -9.01 10.12 2.41
N HIS A 156 -9.44 10.86 1.39
CA HIS A 156 -10.53 10.42 0.52
C HIS A 156 -10.17 9.12 -0.21
N THR A 157 -11.08 8.16 -0.20
CA THR A 157 -10.80 6.79 -0.68
C THR A 157 -10.34 6.74 -2.13
N ILE A 158 -10.91 7.58 -3.01
CA ILE A 158 -10.49 7.65 -4.43
C ILE A 158 -9.07 8.22 -4.58
N ILE A 159 -8.67 9.19 -3.74
CA ILE A 159 -7.34 9.79 -3.78
C ILE A 159 -6.32 8.78 -3.26
N THR A 160 -6.60 8.14 -2.13
CA THR A 160 -5.68 7.12 -1.57
C THR A 160 -5.57 5.90 -2.47
N ALA A 161 -6.65 5.43 -3.08
CA ALA A 161 -6.60 4.33 -4.06
C ALA A 161 -5.76 4.70 -5.28
N GLY A 162 -5.96 5.92 -5.83
CA GLY A 162 -5.16 6.42 -6.96
C GLY A 162 -3.67 6.56 -6.62
N ASP A 163 -3.35 7.00 -5.40
CA ASP A 163 -1.97 7.09 -4.94
C ASP A 163 -1.33 5.71 -4.76
N GLY A 164 -2.08 4.74 -4.23
CA GLY A 164 -1.63 3.35 -4.16
C GLY A 164 -1.28 2.78 -5.53
N ALA A 165 -2.14 2.98 -6.53
CA ALA A 165 -1.89 2.60 -7.92
C ALA A 165 -0.64 3.29 -8.49
N LYS A 166 -0.51 4.60 -8.30
CA LYS A 166 0.64 5.41 -8.75
C LYS A 166 1.95 4.87 -8.17
N VAL A 167 2.00 4.63 -6.86
CA VAL A 167 3.22 4.12 -6.20
C VAL A 167 3.53 2.70 -6.67
N ALA A 168 2.52 1.82 -6.81
CA ALA A 168 2.72 0.48 -7.36
C ALA A 168 3.35 0.52 -8.76
N ILE A 169 2.83 1.36 -9.66
CA ILE A 169 3.39 1.55 -11.00
C ILE A 169 4.86 2.02 -10.93
N ASN A 170 5.20 2.91 -9.99
CA ASN A 170 6.56 3.38 -9.81
C ASN A 170 7.49 2.25 -9.30
N VAL A 171 7.02 1.43 -8.36
CA VAL A 171 7.76 0.25 -7.87
C VAL A 171 7.99 -0.77 -8.99
N ILE A 172 6.94 -1.10 -9.74
CA ILE A 172 7.04 -2.02 -10.89
C ILE A 172 8.03 -1.49 -11.91
N SER A 173 7.96 -0.18 -12.21
CA SER A 173 8.89 0.47 -13.14
C SER A 173 10.34 0.39 -12.64
N ALA A 174 10.56 0.58 -11.35
CA ALA A 174 11.90 0.45 -10.75
C ALA A 174 12.43 -0.99 -10.84
N ILE A 175 11.59 -2.00 -10.63
CA ILE A 175 11.94 -3.42 -10.76
C ILE A 175 12.28 -3.75 -12.22
N ASN A 176 11.49 -3.25 -13.16
CA ASN A 176 11.66 -3.55 -14.59
C ASN A 176 12.81 -2.76 -15.24
N GLY A 177 13.28 -1.68 -14.61
CA GLY A 177 14.26 -0.75 -15.21
C GLY A 177 13.68 0.16 -16.30
N GLU A 178 12.37 0.11 -16.55
CA GLU A 178 11.66 0.92 -17.53
C GLU A 178 10.25 1.26 -17.06
N ARG A 179 9.62 2.28 -17.66
CA ARG A 179 8.26 2.69 -17.29
C ARG A 179 7.25 1.59 -17.56
N TYR A 180 6.60 1.11 -16.51
CA TYR A 180 5.45 0.21 -16.61
C TYR A 180 4.17 0.97 -16.96
N VAL A 181 3.40 0.41 -17.88
CA VAL A 181 2.08 0.90 -18.30
C VAL A 181 1.12 -0.28 -18.30
N ASP A 182 -0.01 -0.14 -17.60
CA ASP A 182 -1.07 -1.16 -17.54
C ASP A 182 -2.26 -0.71 -18.37
N HIS A 183 -2.36 -1.23 -19.59
CA HIS A 183 -3.46 -0.95 -20.50
C HIS A 183 -4.00 -2.24 -21.12
N ASP A 184 -5.25 -2.55 -20.78
CA ASP A 184 -6.03 -3.56 -21.50
C ASP A 184 -6.94 -2.87 -22.53
N VAL A 185 -6.99 -3.39 -23.73
CA VAL A 185 -7.93 -2.94 -24.77
C VAL A 185 -9.07 -3.93 -24.92
N LEU A 186 -10.27 -3.41 -25.17
CA LEU A 186 -11.40 -4.25 -25.52
C LEU A 186 -11.05 -5.09 -26.74
N LYS A 187 -11.21 -6.41 -26.65
CA LYS A 187 -11.14 -7.30 -27.80
C LYS A 187 -12.40 -7.07 -28.62
N SER A 188 -12.24 -6.63 -29.89
CA SER A 188 -13.31 -6.51 -30.86
C SER A 188 -13.88 -7.89 -31.22
#